data_6efbb8db96be41f218997891c7eed973
#
_entry.id   6efbb8db96be41f218997891c7eed973
#
_cell.length_a   1.000
_cell.length_b   1.000
_cell.length_c   1.000
_cell.angle_alpha   90.00
_cell.angle_beta   90.00
_cell.angle_gamma   90.00
#
_symmetry.space_group_name_H-M   'P 1'
#
loop_
_entity.id
_entity.type
_entity.pdbx_description
1 polymer ?
#
loop_
_entity_poly.entity_id
_entity_poly.type
_entity_poly.pdbx_seq_one_letter_code
_entity_poly.pdbx_strand_id
1 'polypeptide(L)'
;MTVNQPTTDQSAEAPAVTGEHADLLRTLAEHRRFLRFTTRDLTDEQAGLRTTKSALCLGGLIKHVTSMERTWVRFILEGASAMPDFTEMTEEDFARREAEFRMQPGETLAGVLEAYAEVARHTEEVVAGLPDLNASWPLPKAPWFEGRPEWSARRVLLHIIAETAQHAGHADIIRESLDGAKTMG
;
A
#
# COMPACT_ATOMS: atom_id res chain seq x y z
N MET A 1 23.73 -10.71 55.19
CA MET A 1 23.64 -9.47 54.35
C MET A 1 23.61 -9.89 52.89
N THR A 2 22.43 -10.00 52.33
CA THR A 2 22.21 -10.43 50.95
C THR A 2 22.08 -9.16 50.10
N VAL A 3 23.02 -8.93 49.23
CA VAL A 3 23.03 -7.79 48.32
C VAL A 3 22.14 -8.11 47.12
N ASN A 4 21.02 -7.37 47.03
CA ASN A 4 20.10 -7.44 45.91
C ASN A 4 20.68 -6.62 44.76
N GLN A 5 21.06 -7.27 43.64
CA GLN A 5 21.42 -6.57 42.40
C GLN A 5 20.17 -6.18 41.65
N PRO A 6 20.06 -4.92 41.17
CA PRO A 6 18.98 -4.53 40.28
C PRO A 6 19.22 -5.13 38.89
N THR A 7 18.28 -5.95 38.41
CA THR A 7 18.14 -6.35 37.01
C THR A 7 17.77 -5.15 36.19
N THR A 8 18.71 -4.61 35.42
CA THR A 8 18.47 -3.64 34.36
C THR A 8 17.78 -4.37 33.23
N ASP A 9 16.49 -4.16 33.09
CA ASP A 9 15.71 -4.48 31.90
C ASP A 9 16.13 -3.50 30.79
N GLN A 10 17.04 -3.95 29.93
CA GLN A 10 17.38 -3.26 28.69
C GLN A 10 16.41 -3.78 27.61
N SER A 11 15.21 -3.25 27.58
CA SER A 11 14.42 -3.26 26.35
C SER A 11 15.17 -2.44 25.32
N ALA A 12 15.91 -3.10 24.44
CA ALA A 12 16.60 -2.46 23.32
C ALA A 12 15.52 -1.82 22.42
N GLU A 13 15.38 -0.50 22.52
CA GLU A 13 14.59 0.30 21.62
C GLU A 13 15.13 0.09 20.20
N ALA A 14 14.30 -0.35 19.27
CA ALA A 14 14.72 -0.55 17.90
C ALA A 14 15.34 0.75 17.35
N PRO A 15 16.47 0.67 16.64
CA PRO A 15 17.15 1.87 16.15
C PRO A 15 16.20 2.71 15.30
N ALA A 16 16.12 4.00 15.60
CA ALA A 16 15.26 4.92 14.87
C ALA A 16 15.65 4.93 13.38
N VAL A 17 14.68 4.70 12.50
CA VAL A 17 14.86 4.78 11.04
C VAL A 17 15.26 6.21 10.67
N THR A 18 16.38 6.39 9.98
CA THR A 18 16.96 7.70 9.63
C THR A 18 17.31 7.79 8.15
N GLY A 19 17.63 9.00 7.69
CA GLY A 19 18.08 9.26 6.32
C GLY A 19 16.98 8.92 5.29
N GLU A 20 17.40 8.36 4.16
CA GLU A 20 16.52 8.09 3.02
C GLU A 20 15.38 7.11 3.35
N HIS A 21 15.62 6.10 4.18
CA HIS A 21 14.57 5.20 4.62
C HIS A 21 13.44 5.96 5.34
N ALA A 22 13.80 6.87 6.22
CA ALA A 22 12.83 7.68 6.94
C ALA A 22 12.08 8.65 6.02
N ASP A 23 12.73 9.21 5.00
CA ASP A 23 12.10 10.12 4.05
C ASP A 23 11.09 9.39 3.16
N LEU A 24 11.44 8.20 2.67
CA LEU A 24 10.54 7.36 1.89
C LEU A 24 9.32 6.93 2.71
N LEU A 25 9.52 6.48 3.94
CA LEU A 25 8.42 6.07 4.83
C LEU A 25 7.52 7.24 5.20
N ARG A 26 8.07 8.42 5.51
CA ARG A 26 7.28 9.63 5.83
C ARG A 26 6.45 10.07 4.63
N THR A 27 7.04 10.09 3.43
CA THR A 27 6.33 10.45 2.20
C THR A 27 5.18 9.47 1.93
N LEU A 28 5.43 8.16 2.05
CA LEU A 28 4.39 7.16 1.88
C LEU A 28 3.28 7.30 2.92
N ALA A 29 3.62 7.50 4.19
CA ALA A 29 2.66 7.71 5.27
C ALA A 29 1.76 8.94 5.03
N GLU A 30 2.31 10.02 4.47
CA GLU A 30 1.54 11.21 4.11
C GLU A 30 0.49 10.91 3.02
N HIS A 31 0.87 10.22 1.94
CA HIS A 31 -0.06 9.87 0.87
C HIS A 31 -1.10 8.84 1.32
N ARG A 32 -0.73 7.87 2.18
CA ARG A 32 -1.68 6.96 2.83
C ARG A 32 -2.70 7.74 3.67
N ARG A 33 -2.26 8.76 4.40
CA ARG A 33 -3.14 9.62 5.19
C ARG A 33 -4.15 10.35 4.30
N PHE A 34 -3.71 10.93 3.17
CA PHE A 34 -4.61 11.57 2.21
C PHE A 34 -5.64 10.58 1.67
N LEU A 35 -5.22 9.41 1.22
CA LEU A 35 -6.13 8.38 0.71
C LEU A 35 -7.15 7.95 1.77
N ARG A 36 -6.71 7.64 2.99
CA ARG A 36 -7.62 7.26 4.09
C ARG A 36 -8.57 8.38 4.48
N PHE A 37 -8.13 9.62 4.43
CA PHE A 37 -8.95 10.77 4.80
C PHE A 37 -10.15 10.96 3.87
N THR A 38 -10.08 10.52 2.63
CA THR A 38 -11.24 10.56 1.71
C THR A 38 -12.40 9.68 2.16
N THR A 39 -12.15 8.69 3.02
CA THR A 39 -13.16 7.73 3.49
C THR A 39 -13.73 8.09 4.87
N ARG A 40 -13.34 9.23 5.46
CA ARG A 40 -13.84 9.65 6.79
C ARG A 40 -15.36 9.78 6.81
N ASP A 41 -15.98 9.32 7.89
CA ASP A 41 -17.42 9.47 8.16
C ASP A 41 -18.33 8.82 7.10
N LEU A 42 -17.82 7.87 6.31
CA LEU A 42 -18.62 7.15 5.31
C LEU A 42 -19.18 5.85 5.87
N THR A 43 -20.35 5.49 5.38
CA THR A 43 -20.92 4.15 5.55
C THR A 43 -20.28 3.17 4.56
N ASP A 44 -20.44 1.86 4.80
CA ASP A 44 -19.98 0.81 3.89
C ASP A 44 -20.63 0.95 2.50
N GLU A 45 -21.93 1.31 2.45
CA GLU A 45 -22.65 1.55 1.23
C GLU A 45 -22.06 2.72 0.44
N GLN A 46 -21.83 3.86 1.11
CA GLN A 46 -21.21 5.04 0.49
C GLN A 46 -19.82 4.75 -0.05
N ALA A 47 -19.00 3.96 0.69
CA ALA A 47 -17.67 3.57 0.25
C ALA A 47 -17.67 2.71 -1.01
N GLY A 48 -18.78 1.98 -1.28
CA GLY A 48 -18.97 1.15 -2.47
C GLY A 48 -19.59 1.89 -3.66
N LEU A 49 -20.10 3.12 -3.48
CA LEU A 49 -20.80 3.87 -4.55
C LEU A 49 -19.84 4.33 -5.65
N ARG A 50 -20.33 4.28 -6.88
CA ARG A 50 -19.70 4.83 -8.07
C ARG A 50 -20.35 6.17 -8.41
N THR A 51 -19.73 7.24 -7.99
CA THR A 51 -20.30 8.60 -8.11
C THR A 51 -19.82 9.36 -9.34
N THR A 52 -18.91 8.78 -10.11
CA THR A 52 -18.34 9.36 -11.32
C THR A 52 -18.58 8.45 -12.55
N LYS A 53 -18.11 8.87 -13.72
CA LYS A 53 -18.09 8.03 -14.94
C LYS A 53 -17.12 6.83 -14.83
N SER A 54 -16.18 6.88 -13.91
CA SER A 54 -15.24 5.79 -13.64
C SER A 54 -15.96 4.61 -12.97
N ALA A 55 -15.38 3.41 -13.14
CA ALA A 55 -15.80 2.21 -12.41
C ALA A 55 -15.26 2.15 -10.96
N LEU A 56 -14.48 3.14 -10.55
CA LEU A 56 -13.84 3.21 -9.23
C LEU A 56 -14.83 3.60 -8.14
N CYS A 57 -14.60 3.10 -6.93
CA CYS A 57 -15.24 3.53 -5.69
C CYS A 57 -14.20 3.66 -4.58
N LEU A 58 -14.51 4.40 -3.52
CA LEU A 58 -13.54 4.72 -2.45
C LEU A 58 -13.00 3.47 -1.76
N GLY A 59 -13.86 2.56 -1.33
CA GLY A 59 -13.45 1.31 -0.68
C GLY A 59 -12.63 0.41 -1.62
N GLY A 60 -12.99 0.34 -2.90
CA GLY A 60 -12.23 -0.39 -3.91
C GLY A 60 -10.83 0.19 -4.13
N LEU A 61 -10.66 1.51 -4.11
CA LEU A 61 -9.34 2.14 -4.21
C LEU A 61 -8.45 1.79 -3.01
N ILE A 62 -8.98 1.79 -1.78
CA ILE A 62 -8.23 1.34 -0.60
C ILE A 62 -7.80 -0.12 -0.76
N LYS A 63 -8.68 -1.01 -1.19
CA LYS A 63 -8.36 -2.43 -1.44
C LYS A 63 -7.25 -2.59 -2.47
N HIS A 64 -7.37 -1.88 -3.60
CA HIS A 64 -6.39 -1.93 -4.67
C HIS A 64 -5.00 -1.48 -4.19
N VAL A 65 -4.91 -0.33 -3.52
CA VAL A 65 -3.63 0.18 -2.99
C VAL A 65 -3.06 -0.78 -1.94
N THR A 66 -3.90 -1.40 -1.10
CA THR A 66 -3.49 -2.43 -0.14
C THR A 66 -2.87 -3.65 -0.82
N SER A 67 -3.53 -4.18 -1.86
CA SER A 67 -3.05 -5.33 -2.62
C SER A 67 -1.74 -5.02 -3.38
N MET A 68 -1.70 -3.86 -4.02
CA MET A 68 -0.54 -3.35 -4.75
C MET A 68 0.68 -3.19 -3.82
N GLU A 69 0.52 -2.50 -2.69
CA GLU A 69 1.59 -2.29 -1.73
C GLU A 69 2.12 -3.61 -1.17
N ARG A 70 1.22 -4.52 -0.75
CA ARG A 70 1.59 -5.87 -0.28
C ARG A 70 2.42 -6.64 -1.32
N THR A 71 2.00 -6.61 -2.57
CA THR A 71 2.66 -7.33 -3.65
C THR A 71 4.05 -6.76 -3.93
N TRP A 72 4.20 -5.44 -3.96
CA TRP A 72 5.49 -4.80 -4.20
C TRP A 72 6.46 -4.93 -3.03
N VAL A 73 5.97 -4.92 -1.80
CA VAL A 73 6.81 -5.18 -0.61
C VAL A 73 7.33 -6.63 -0.62
N ARG A 74 6.48 -7.59 -0.99
CA ARG A 74 6.93 -8.97 -1.21
C ARG A 74 7.96 -9.07 -2.34
N PHE A 75 7.80 -8.30 -3.42
CA PHE A 75 8.81 -8.25 -4.48
C PHE A 75 10.17 -7.74 -3.97
N ILE A 76 10.21 -6.78 -3.05
CA ILE A 76 11.47 -6.35 -2.41
C ILE A 76 12.16 -7.53 -1.71
N LEU A 77 11.41 -8.42 -1.08
CA LEU A 77 11.92 -9.54 -0.29
C LEU A 77 12.24 -10.79 -1.13
N GLU A 78 11.37 -11.11 -2.09
CA GLU A 78 11.32 -12.40 -2.78
C GLU A 78 11.63 -12.30 -4.29
N GLY A 79 11.72 -11.08 -4.83
CA GLY A 79 11.92 -10.86 -6.27
C GLY A 79 10.68 -11.24 -7.10
N ALA A 80 10.93 -11.65 -8.36
CA ALA A 80 9.86 -11.95 -9.31
C ALA A 80 8.91 -13.07 -8.88
N SER A 81 9.32 -13.95 -7.96
CA SER A 81 8.46 -15.02 -7.42
C SER A 81 7.27 -14.50 -6.62
N ALA A 82 7.31 -13.26 -6.15
CA ALA A 82 6.22 -12.59 -5.44
C ALA A 82 5.04 -12.22 -6.35
N MET A 83 5.24 -12.24 -7.66
CA MET A 83 4.27 -11.76 -8.66
C MET A 83 3.93 -12.86 -9.66
N PRO A 84 2.72 -12.84 -10.25
CA PRO A 84 2.38 -13.75 -11.34
C PRO A 84 3.21 -13.45 -12.60
N ASP A 85 3.36 -14.45 -13.47
CA ASP A 85 3.77 -14.21 -14.86
C ASP A 85 2.57 -13.60 -15.60
N PHE A 86 2.65 -12.33 -15.90
CA PHE A 86 1.53 -11.60 -16.53
C PHE A 86 1.27 -12.03 -17.98
N THR A 87 2.18 -12.79 -18.59
CA THR A 87 1.98 -13.38 -19.93
C THR A 87 1.14 -14.64 -19.91
N GLU A 88 0.97 -15.26 -18.73
CA GLU A 88 0.23 -16.49 -18.50
C GLU A 88 -1.12 -16.26 -17.79
N MET A 89 -1.48 -14.99 -17.52
CA MET A 89 -2.73 -14.66 -16.84
C MET A 89 -3.95 -15.04 -17.68
N THR A 90 -4.90 -15.68 -17.01
CA THR A 90 -6.21 -16.06 -17.58
C THR A 90 -7.22 -14.92 -17.47
N GLU A 91 -8.36 -15.06 -18.17
CA GLU A 91 -9.50 -14.13 -18.03
C GLU A 91 -10.00 -14.08 -16.57
N GLU A 92 -9.96 -15.21 -15.86
CA GLU A 92 -10.34 -15.27 -14.44
C GLU A 92 -9.39 -14.47 -13.55
N ASP A 93 -8.08 -14.49 -13.84
CA ASP A 93 -7.09 -13.69 -13.11
C ASP A 93 -7.33 -12.19 -13.34
N PHE A 94 -7.64 -11.77 -14.56
CA PHE A 94 -8.00 -10.40 -14.87
C PHE A 94 -9.31 -9.98 -14.18
N ALA A 95 -10.33 -10.83 -14.18
CA ALA A 95 -11.59 -10.56 -13.49
C ALA A 95 -11.40 -10.43 -11.97
N ARG A 96 -10.53 -11.24 -11.38
CA ARG A 96 -10.13 -11.15 -9.95
C ARG A 96 -9.45 -9.84 -9.62
N ARG A 97 -8.52 -9.39 -10.48
CA ARG A 97 -7.87 -8.07 -10.33
C ARG A 97 -8.87 -6.92 -10.47
N GLU A 98 -9.81 -7.01 -11.41
CA GLU A 98 -10.86 -6.01 -11.53
C GLU A 98 -11.76 -5.96 -10.29
N ALA A 99 -12.03 -7.10 -9.66
CA ALA A 99 -12.81 -7.18 -8.43
C ALA A 99 -12.15 -6.49 -7.23
N GLU A 100 -10.82 -6.32 -7.25
CA GLU A 100 -10.09 -5.55 -6.21
C GLU A 100 -10.54 -4.09 -6.14
N PHE A 101 -10.98 -3.51 -7.26
CA PHE A 101 -11.46 -2.13 -7.33
C PHE A 101 -12.90 -1.92 -6.83
N ARG A 102 -13.52 -2.95 -6.23
CA ARG A 102 -14.91 -2.92 -5.77
C ARG A 102 -15.04 -3.47 -4.36
N MET A 103 -15.96 -2.90 -3.60
CA MET A 103 -16.43 -3.54 -2.37
C MET A 103 -17.25 -4.78 -2.73
N GLN A 104 -16.93 -5.92 -2.11
CA GLN A 104 -17.65 -7.18 -2.31
C GLN A 104 -18.72 -7.34 -1.23
N PRO A 105 -19.76 -8.16 -1.48
CA PRO A 105 -20.76 -8.48 -0.45
C PRO A 105 -20.10 -9.00 0.84
N GLY A 106 -20.46 -8.38 1.96
CA GLY A 106 -19.93 -8.73 3.28
C GLY A 106 -18.61 -8.02 3.66
N GLU A 107 -17.99 -7.26 2.76
CA GLU A 107 -16.87 -6.40 3.13
C GLU A 107 -17.36 -5.10 3.77
N THR A 108 -16.64 -4.64 4.79
CA THR A 108 -16.89 -3.37 5.46
C THR A 108 -15.75 -2.39 5.22
N LEU A 109 -16.05 -1.10 5.21
CA LEU A 109 -15.02 -0.06 5.12
C LEU A 109 -14.01 -0.17 6.25
N ALA A 110 -14.46 -0.46 7.48
CA ALA A 110 -13.60 -0.67 8.63
C ALA A 110 -12.61 -1.81 8.39
N GLY A 111 -13.07 -2.97 7.91
CA GLY A 111 -12.21 -4.12 7.60
C GLY A 111 -11.19 -3.83 6.49
N VAL A 112 -11.61 -3.10 5.47
CA VAL A 112 -10.71 -2.68 4.37
C VAL A 112 -9.62 -1.72 4.88
N LEU A 113 -9.98 -0.77 5.74
CA LEU A 113 -9.03 0.17 6.36
C LEU A 113 -8.08 -0.51 7.35
N GLU A 114 -8.54 -1.53 8.08
CA GLU A 114 -7.70 -2.34 8.98
C GLU A 114 -6.67 -3.14 8.18
N ALA A 115 -7.09 -3.81 7.10
CA ALA A 115 -6.18 -4.53 6.22
C ALA A 115 -5.11 -3.59 5.60
N TYR A 116 -5.49 -2.36 5.26
CA TYR A 116 -4.54 -1.34 4.78
C TYR A 116 -3.55 -0.92 5.87
N ALA A 117 -4.01 -0.73 7.10
CA ALA A 117 -3.15 -0.39 8.23
C ALA A 117 -2.15 -1.51 8.56
N GLU A 118 -2.56 -2.78 8.44
CA GLU A 118 -1.68 -3.93 8.61
C GLU A 118 -0.56 -3.96 7.57
N VAL A 119 -0.90 -3.78 6.29
CA VAL A 119 0.10 -3.71 5.21
C VAL A 119 1.05 -2.55 5.42
N ALA A 120 0.54 -1.38 5.86
CA ALA A 120 1.38 -0.22 6.16
C ALA A 120 2.42 -0.51 7.24
N ARG A 121 2.02 -1.15 8.36
CA ARG A 121 2.95 -1.56 9.43
C ARG A 121 4.00 -2.55 8.91
N HIS A 122 3.57 -3.56 8.16
CA HIS A 122 4.49 -4.52 7.58
C HIS A 122 5.51 -3.86 6.64
N THR A 123 5.07 -2.93 5.80
CA THR A 123 5.97 -2.14 4.94
C THR A 123 7.01 -1.37 5.75
N GLU A 124 6.59 -0.74 6.85
CA GLU A 124 7.49 0.02 7.74
C GLU A 124 8.54 -0.90 8.38
N GLU A 125 8.13 -2.08 8.86
CA GLU A 125 9.03 -3.09 9.42
C GLU A 125 10.05 -3.58 8.39
N VAL A 126 9.59 -3.91 7.17
CA VAL A 126 10.46 -4.36 6.08
C VAL A 126 11.47 -3.28 5.72
N VAL A 127 11.01 -2.03 5.49
CA VAL A 127 11.89 -0.93 5.08
C VAL A 127 12.90 -0.59 6.18
N ALA A 128 12.50 -0.60 7.45
CA ALA A 128 13.39 -0.37 8.57
C ALA A 128 14.50 -1.44 8.67
N GLY A 129 14.21 -2.68 8.24
CA GLY A 129 15.16 -3.79 8.24
C GLY A 129 16.01 -3.92 6.97
N LEU A 130 15.75 -3.13 5.91
CA LEU A 130 16.52 -3.24 4.66
C LEU A 130 17.95 -2.71 4.84
N PRO A 131 18.96 -3.51 4.58
CA PRO A 131 20.37 -3.08 4.70
C PRO A 131 20.79 -2.17 3.54
N ASP A 132 20.18 -2.31 2.37
CA ASP A 132 20.53 -1.56 1.15
C ASP A 132 19.31 -1.35 0.25
N LEU A 133 18.96 -0.10 0.02
CA LEU A 133 17.90 0.30 -0.90
C LEU A 133 18.26 0.09 -2.40
N ASN A 134 19.53 -0.18 -2.71
CA ASN A 134 19.96 -0.47 -4.07
C ASN A 134 19.85 -1.96 -4.43
N ALA A 135 19.61 -2.84 -3.46
CA ALA A 135 19.33 -4.25 -3.75
C ALA A 135 18.20 -4.37 -4.77
N SER A 136 18.43 -5.08 -5.87
CA SER A 136 17.52 -5.13 -7.01
C SER A 136 17.16 -6.55 -7.40
N TRP A 137 15.99 -6.67 -8.04
CA TRP A 137 15.48 -7.91 -8.62
C TRP A 137 15.00 -7.67 -10.05
N PRO A 138 15.15 -8.65 -10.95
CA PRO A 138 14.51 -8.59 -12.26
C PRO A 138 12.98 -8.61 -12.10
N LEU A 139 12.28 -7.77 -12.86
CA LEU A 139 10.84 -7.76 -12.89
C LEU A 139 10.27 -9.07 -13.49
N PRO A 140 9.04 -9.45 -13.14
CA PRO A 140 8.36 -10.55 -13.79
C PRO A 140 8.15 -10.26 -15.29
N LYS A 141 7.90 -11.29 -16.06
CA LYS A 141 7.53 -11.10 -17.46
C LYS A 141 6.15 -10.41 -17.53
N ALA A 142 6.09 -9.33 -18.29
CA ALA A 142 4.84 -8.63 -18.57
C ALA A 142 4.93 -7.93 -19.95
N PRO A 143 3.80 -7.84 -20.68
CA PRO A 143 3.80 -7.22 -22.01
C PRO A 143 4.22 -5.76 -22.03
N TRP A 144 4.09 -5.07 -20.90
CA TRP A 144 4.42 -3.64 -20.74
C TRP A 144 5.84 -3.38 -20.21
N PHE A 145 6.60 -4.42 -19.89
CA PHE A 145 8.01 -4.29 -19.52
C PHE A 145 8.89 -4.69 -20.70
N GLU A 146 9.54 -3.71 -21.31
CA GLU A 146 10.54 -3.98 -22.34
C GLU A 146 11.83 -4.54 -21.73
N GLY A 147 12.36 -5.60 -22.30
CA GLY A 147 13.52 -6.30 -21.77
C GLY A 147 13.19 -7.05 -20.46
N ARG A 148 14.11 -7.08 -19.53
CA ARG A 148 13.91 -7.53 -18.15
C ARG A 148 14.52 -6.48 -17.22
N PRO A 149 13.88 -5.31 -17.08
CA PRO A 149 14.43 -4.28 -16.23
C PRO A 149 14.50 -4.77 -14.79
N GLU A 150 15.55 -4.38 -14.09
CA GLU A 150 15.67 -4.63 -12.65
C GLU A 150 15.18 -3.41 -11.89
N TRP A 151 14.44 -3.66 -10.81
CA TRP A 151 14.02 -2.61 -9.90
C TRP A 151 14.67 -2.81 -8.54
N SER A 152 15.30 -1.73 -8.06
CA SER A 152 15.80 -1.67 -6.69
C SER A 152 14.66 -1.47 -5.69
N ALA A 153 14.92 -1.81 -4.42
CA ALA A 153 13.99 -1.54 -3.32
C ALA A 153 13.57 -0.06 -3.30
N ARG A 154 14.52 0.88 -3.52
CA ARG A 154 14.22 2.31 -3.68
C ARG A 154 13.22 2.57 -4.79
N ARG A 155 13.44 1.99 -5.98
CA ARG A 155 12.56 2.18 -7.13
C ARG A 155 11.15 1.65 -6.84
N VAL A 156 11.05 0.51 -6.16
CA VAL A 156 9.77 -0.07 -5.73
C VAL A 156 9.05 0.86 -4.75
N LEU A 157 9.73 1.38 -3.74
CA LEU A 157 9.12 2.31 -2.77
C LEU A 157 8.63 3.60 -3.44
N LEU A 158 9.40 4.17 -4.37
CA LEU A 158 8.97 5.31 -5.17
C LEU A 158 7.74 4.99 -6.03
N HIS A 159 7.63 3.76 -6.55
CA HIS A 159 6.45 3.32 -7.28
C HIS A 159 5.23 3.20 -6.37
N ILE A 160 5.37 2.61 -5.19
CA ILE A 160 4.29 2.53 -4.19
C ILE A 160 3.80 3.94 -3.79
N ILE A 161 4.72 4.88 -3.59
CA ILE A 161 4.40 6.28 -3.28
C ILE A 161 3.60 6.92 -4.43
N ALA A 162 4.07 6.75 -5.67
CA ALA A 162 3.42 7.32 -6.86
C ALA A 162 2.01 6.78 -7.07
N GLU A 163 1.83 5.45 -6.95
CA GLU A 163 0.52 4.78 -7.04
C GLU A 163 -0.44 5.27 -5.93
N THR A 164 0.05 5.33 -4.69
CA THR A 164 -0.76 5.80 -3.55
C THR A 164 -1.18 7.26 -3.75
N ALA A 165 -0.27 8.13 -4.20
CA ALA A 165 -0.54 9.54 -4.46
C ALA A 165 -1.57 9.72 -5.60
N GLN A 166 -1.40 8.95 -6.70
CA GLN A 166 -2.33 8.99 -7.83
C GLN A 166 -3.72 8.55 -7.42
N HIS A 167 -3.83 7.47 -6.65
CA HIS A 167 -5.11 6.96 -6.18
C HIS A 167 -5.73 7.83 -5.09
N ALA A 168 -4.94 8.54 -4.29
CA ALA A 168 -5.45 9.55 -3.36
C ALA A 168 -6.16 10.70 -4.12
N GLY A 169 -5.59 11.16 -5.23
CA GLY A 169 -6.24 12.15 -6.10
C GLY A 169 -7.54 11.65 -6.74
N HIS A 170 -7.56 10.40 -7.23
CA HIS A 170 -8.80 9.78 -7.74
C HIS A 170 -9.86 9.68 -6.65
N ALA A 171 -9.48 9.28 -5.45
CA ALA A 171 -10.39 9.16 -4.31
C ALA A 171 -10.96 10.53 -3.89
N ASP A 172 -10.15 11.59 -3.94
CA ASP A 172 -10.62 12.95 -3.62
C ASP A 172 -11.70 13.41 -4.59
N ILE A 173 -11.53 13.20 -5.89
CA ILE A 173 -12.54 13.53 -6.92
C ILE A 173 -13.83 12.70 -6.70
N ILE A 174 -13.71 11.40 -6.37
CA ILE A 174 -14.86 10.55 -6.09
C ILE A 174 -15.59 11.04 -4.83
N ARG A 175 -14.85 11.42 -3.78
CA ARG A 175 -15.41 11.95 -2.54
C ARG A 175 -16.13 13.28 -2.77
N GLU A 176 -15.51 14.19 -3.51
CA GLU A 176 -16.16 15.47 -3.87
C GLU A 176 -17.46 15.24 -4.65
N SER A 177 -17.47 14.25 -5.56
CA SER A 177 -18.68 13.88 -6.32
C SER A 177 -19.75 13.21 -5.45
N LEU A 178 -19.38 12.58 -4.34
CA LEU A 178 -20.30 11.90 -3.43
C LEU A 178 -21.06 12.89 -2.54
N ASP A 179 -20.35 13.79 -1.88
CA ASP A 179 -20.91 14.67 -0.84
C ASP A 179 -20.26 16.06 -0.76
N GLY A 180 -19.38 16.40 -1.69
CA GLY A 180 -18.70 17.70 -1.73
C GLY A 180 -17.51 17.83 -0.78
N ALA A 181 -17.20 16.81 0.02
CA ALA A 181 -16.05 16.85 0.93
C ALA A 181 -14.74 16.72 0.17
N LYS A 182 -13.70 17.45 0.61
CA LYS A 182 -12.37 17.52 -0.01
C LYS A 182 -11.28 17.18 1.00
N THR A 183 -10.16 16.71 0.49
CA THR A 183 -8.95 16.45 1.30
C THR A 183 -8.19 17.75 1.57
N MET A 184 -8.14 18.62 0.57
CA MET A 184 -7.53 19.94 0.61
C MET A 184 -8.51 20.95 0.02
N GLY A 185 -8.90 21.96 0.80
CA GLY A 185 -9.83 22.98 0.37
C GLY A 185 -10.22 23.91 1.50
#